data_90563cca2d38cdd418acd3902e5412b0
#
_entry.id   90563cca2d38cdd418acd3902e5412b0
#
_cell.length_a   1.000
_cell.length_b   1.000
_cell.length_c   1.000
_cell.angle_alpha   90.00
_cell.angle_beta   90.00
_cell.angle_gamma   90.00
#
_symmetry.space_group_name_H-M   'P 1'
#
loop_
_entity.id
_entity.type
_entity.pdbx_description
1 polymer ?
#
loop_
_entity_poly.entity_id
_entity_poly.type
_entity_poly.pdbx_seq_one_letter_code
_entity_poly.pdbx_strand_id
1 'polypeptide(L)'
;MTSATAPAKASLDPIKVLCWVGIAAYVVVKFLRWQQGATLGELFDFGDPSLWGLMFGACCVGLILRSPKIRRSATLIEANETRAVTWSFLTGFTVMSAYFFLRPVRDSMASDWSDAEISHLWTIQFFLSLGLVMVYGLACSKIRFRYLVPAVYTFYAVTFALFYLGSKAMTNAVLLDKSFYVWVSLFSLFHLSVFWSFMADTFSSEQSKRLFPFIGVGVSLGAAAAPLVVAVIASDVGNQNLMLVAAVILLIAIPMIFYLQRLKSADLHNEDVRANLGAATMGGKWWQGFRDFATNPYLLTIGVFILLYTAMQAFIYFETTELLRIYEAREERTTILALRDAVANILTFGLGLFVTSRLVKRLGMPWTLALLPAFCALGFLILATAPVLSVLLAVDIARRGGEYGITRPAREILFTSVDRETRFKTKPVIDVVVYRGGDAWWGGIFAAMSEGIGLGFAAMSLIGSAFAAVWIAASLYLGRAFERRERDVESTAPAPTPPREAVAGHRG
;
A
#
# COMPACT_ATOMS: atom_id res chain seq x y z
N MET A 1 45.99 0.65 -36.14
CA MET A 1 45.54 0.21 -34.77
C MET A 1 44.03 0.40 -34.72
N THR A 2 43.30 -0.68 -35.01
CA THR A 2 41.85 -0.72 -35.07
C THR A 2 41.33 -0.91 -33.64
N SER A 3 40.60 0.08 -33.09
CA SER A 3 39.91 -0.01 -31.81
C SER A 3 38.72 -0.99 -31.95
N ALA A 4 38.86 -2.12 -31.34
CA ALA A 4 37.75 -3.07 -31.19
C ALA A 4 36.67 -2.45 -30.32
N THR A 5 35.52 -2.10 -30.92
CA THR A 5 34.30 -1.74 -30.21
C THR A 5 33.81 -2.95 -29.41
N ALA A 6 33.79 -2.83 -28.08
CA ALA A 6 33.19 -3.84 -27.19
C ALA A 6 31.74 -4.09 -27.60
N PRO A 7 31.24 -5.35 -27.59
CA PRO A 7 29.88 -5.64 -27.98
C PRO A 7 28.92 -4.94 -27.03
N ALA A 8 27.97 -4.19 -27.58
CA ALA A 8 26.89 -3.53 -26.84
C ALA A 8 26.17 -4.58 -25.98
N LYS A 9 26.27 -4.47 -24.65
CA LYS A 9 25.55 -5.31 -23.70
C LYS A 9 24.06 -5.24 -24.03
N ALA A 10 23.46 -6.38 -24.36
CA ALA A 10 22.05 -6.50 -24.65
C ALA A 10 21.22 -5.89 -23.51
N SER A 11 20.65 -4.71 -23.75
CA SER A 11 19.73 -4.07 -22.80
C SER A 11 18.42 -4.84 -22.85
N LEU A 12 18.02 -5.44 -21.75
CA LEU A 12 16.68 -6.00 -21.60
C LEU A 12 15.65 -4.89 -21.89
N ASP A 13 14.83 -5.09 -22.92
CA ASP A 13 13.76 -4.16 -23.30
C ASP A 13 12.64 -4.27 -22.26
N PRO A 14 12.26 -3.18 -21.56
CA PRO A 14 11.21 -3.20 -20.53
C PRO A 14 9.87 -3.75 -21.03
N ILE A 15 9.55 -3.52 -22.32
CA ILE A 15 8.35 -4.04 -22.94
C ILE A 15 8.41 -5.58 -23.04
N LYS A 16 9.57 -6.11 -23.45
CA LYS A 16 9.74 -7.57 -23.49
C LYS A 16 9.57 -8.20 -22.12
N VAL A 17 10.05 -7.56 -21.06
CA VAL A 17 9.88 -8.08 -19.69
C VAL A 17 8.42 -8.05 -19.26
N LEU A 18 7.68 -6.96 -19.51
CA LEU A 18 6.25 -6.90 -19.24
C LEU A 18 5.46 -7.94 -20.04
N CYS A 19 5.81 -8.13 -21.33
CA CYS A 19 5.24 -9.21 -22.13
C CYS A 19 5.57 -10.59 -21.53
N TRP A 20 6.81 -10.83 -21.06
CA TRP A 20 7.19 -12.08 -20.44
C TRP A 20 6.49 -12.29 -19.08
N VAL A 21 6.29 -11.24 -18.29
CA VAL A 21 5.49 -11.32 -17.04
C VAL A 21 4.03 -11.67 -17.36
N GLY A 22 3.43 -11.01 -18.35
CA GLY A 22 2.08 -11.31 -18.83
C GLY A 22 1.97 -12.75 -19.38
N ILE A 23 2.95 -13.18 -20.20
CA ILE A 23 3.02 -14.54 -20.73
C ILE A 23 3.21 -15.57 -19.62
N ALA A 24 4.11 -15.32 -18.66
CA ALA A 24 4.32 -16.24 -17.54
C ALA A 24 3.05 -16.39 -16.68
N ALA A 25 2.38 -15.28 -16.35
CA ALA A 25 1.10 -15.31 -15.63
C ALA A 25 0.03 -16.07 -16.44
N TYR A 26 -0.06 -15.83 -17.74
CA TYR A 26 -0.97 -16.54 -18.63
C TYR A 26 -0.68 -18.03 -18.71
N VAL A 27 0.59 -18.43 -18.88
CA VAL A 27 1.01 -19.84 -18.90
C VAL A 27 0.68 -20.54 -17.59
N VAL A 28 0.90 -19.87 -16.44
CA VAL A 28 0.53 -20.43 -15.13
C VAL A 28 -0.98 -20.61 -15.02
N VAL A 29 -1.78 -19.63 -15.43
CA VAL A 29 -3.26 -19.75 -15.44
C VAL A 29 -3.72 -20.90 -16.33
N LYS A 30 -3.18 -21.00 -17.55
CA LYS A 30 -3.54 -22.09 -18.48
C LYS A 30 -3.08 -23.46 -17.98
N PHE A 31 -1.89 -23.56 -17.37
CA PHE A 31 -1.43 -24.78 -16.73
C PHE A 31 -2.34 -25.20 -15.57
N LEU A 32 -2.82 -24.28 -14.76
CA LEU A 32 -3.75 -24.54 -13.67
C LEU A 32 -5.13 -24.99 -14.18
N ARG A 33 -5.65 -24.37 -15.24
CA ARG A 33 -6.88 -24.82 -15.92
C ARG A 33 -6.72 -26.26 -16.49
N TRP A 34 -5.54 -26.57 -17.05
CA TRP A 34 -5.25 -27.93 -17.52
C TRP A 34 -5.28 -28.94 -16.38
N GLN A 35 -4.70 -28.64 -15.23
CA GLN A 35 -4.79 -29.49 -14.04
C GLN A 35 -6.24 -29.71 -13.55
N GLN A 36 -7.14 -28.78 -13.84
CA GLN A 36 -8.56 -28.87 -13.52
C GLN A 36 -9.39 -29.60 -14.58
N GLY A 37 -8.76 -30.16 -15.64
CA GLY A 37 -9.41 -30.96 -16.66
C GLY A 37 -9.84 -30.18 -17.92
N ALA A 38 -9.36 -28.94 -18.11
CA ALA A 38 -9.63 -28.18 -19.32
C ALA A 38 -9.01 -28.86 -20.55
N THR A 39 -9.74 -28.88 -21.68
CA THR A 39 -9.30 -29.47 -22.94
C THR A 39 -8.21 -28.65 -23.61
N LEU A 40 -7.38 -29.27 -24.44
CA LEU A 40 -6.33 -28.58 -25.20
C LEU A 40 -6.89 -27.41 -26.05
N GLY A 41 -8.13 -27.52 -26.57
CA GLY A 41 -8.78 -26.42 -27.30
C GLY A 41 -9.08 -25.19 -26.45
N GLU A 42 -9.53 -25.37 -25.22
CA GLU A 42 -9.79 -24.28 -24.26
C GLU A 42 -8.48 -23.65 -23.75
N LEU A 43 -7.38 -24.40 -23.73
CA LEU A 43 -6.08 -23.87 -23.35
C LEU A 43 -5.50 -22.90 -24.39
N PHE A 44 -5.84 -23.07 -25.68
CA PHE A 44 -5.37 -22.24 -26.78
C PHE A 44 -6.45 -21.29 -27.34
N ASP A 45 -7.53 -21.08 -26.58
CA ASP A 45 -8.55 -20.09 -26.97
C ASP A 45 -7.99 -18.67 -26.86
N PHE A 46 -7.66 -18.08 -28.02
CA PHE A 46 -7.24 -16.69 -28.14
C PHE A 46 -8.41 -15.69 -28.04
N GLY A 47 -9.64 -16.15 -27.93
CA GLY A 47 -10.83 -15.33 -27.69
C GLY A 47 -11.01 -14.95 -26.21
N ASP A 48 -10.18 -15.44 -25.28
CA ASP A 48 -10.27 -15.17 -23.85
C ASP A 48 -10.04 -13.67 -23.53
N PRO A 49 -11.07 -12.94 -23.04
CA PRO A 49 -10.96 -11.51 -22.75
C PRO A 49 -9.89 -11.16 -21.70
N SER A 50 -9.54 -12.10 -20.81
CA SER A 50 -8.53 -11.91 -19.78
C SER A 50 -7.12 -11.76 -20.36
N LEU A 51 -6.81 -12.47 -21.43
CA LEU A 51 -5.56 -12.37 -22.16
C LEU A 51 -5.39 -10.97 -22.79
N TRP A 52 -6.45 -10.50 -23.45
CA TRP A 52 -6.44 -9.20 -24.12
C TRP A 52 -6.34 -8.05 -23.11
N GLY A 53 -7.01 -8.16 -21.96
CA GLY A 53 -6.92 -7.17 -20.87
C GLY A 53 -5.50 -7.07 -20.31
N LEU A 54 -4.84 -8.21 -20.05
CA LEU A 54 -3.44 -8.26 -19.58
C LEU A 54 -2.47 -7.72 -20.62
N MET A 55 -2.61 -8.12 -21.88
CA MET A 55 -1.76 -7.65 -22.97
C MET A 55 -1.97 -6.16 -23.25
N PHE A 56 -3.22 -5.68 -23.25
CA PHE A 56 -3.53 -4.26 -23.46
C PHE A 56 -2.97 -3.40 -22.34
N GLY A 57 -3.14 -3.79 -21.07
CA GLY A 57 -2.56 -3.12 -19.92
C GLY A 57 -1.03 -3.06 -19.99
N ALA A 58 -0.38 -4.18 -20.32
CA ALA A 58 1.07 -4.25 -20.51
C ALA A 58 1.55 -3.39 -21.68
N CYS A 59 0.81 -3.38 -22.81
CA CYS A 59 1.12 -2.53 -23.97
C CYS A 59 0.95 -1.04 -23.66
N CYS A 60 -0.11 -0.64 -22.96
CA CYS A 60 -0.32 0.76 -22.57
C CYS A 60 0.81 1.27 -21.66
N VAL A 61 1.18 0.50 -20.64
CA VAL A 61 2.31 0.82 -19.76
C VAL A 61 3.62 0.85 -20.57
N GLY A 62 3.84 -0.11 -21.46
CA GLY A 62 5.00 -0.17 -22.33
C GLY A 62 5.12 1.04 -23.27
N LEU A 63 4.00 1.50 -23.85
CA LEU A 63 3.96 2.68 -24.73
C LEU A 63 4.25 3.98 -23.96
N ILE A 64 3.69 4.12 -22.74
CA ILE A 64 3.97 5.26 -21.84
C ILE A 64 5.47 5.30 -21.52
N LEU A 65 6.05 4.16 -21.16
CA LEU A 65 7.48 4.04 -20.83
C LEU A 65 8.41 4.25 -22.05
N ARG A 66 7.94 3.92 -23.25
CA ARG A 66 8.73 4.06 -24.49
C ARG A 66 8.74 5.47 -25.06
N SER A 67 7.73 6.29 -24.79
CA SER A 67 7.65 7.65 -25.35
C SER A 67 8.63 8.60 -24.65
N PRO A 68 9.74 9.01 -25.29
CA PRO A 68 10.71 9.93 -24.68
C PRO A 68 10.13 11.34 -24.49
N LYS A 69 9.10 11.73 -25.26
CA LYS A 69 8.41 13.03 -25.13
C LYS A 69 7.53 13.07 -23.89
N ILE A 70 6.71 12.04 -23.66
CA ILE A 70 5.85 11.93 -22.47
C ILE A 70 6.75 11.85 -21.22
N ARG A 71 7.81 11.07 -21.28
CA ARG A 71 8.76 10.89 -20.18
C ARG A 71 9.51 12.19 -19.82
N ARG A 72 10.01 12.95 -20.81
CA ARG A 72 10.73 14.21 -20.56
C ARG A 72 9.82 15.37 -20.17
N SER A 73 8.58 15.43 -20.68
CA SER A 73 7.64 16.51 -20.35
C SER A 73 6.94 16.31 -19.01
N ALA A 74 6.71 15.06 -18.57
CA ALA A 74 6.00 14.76 -17.33
C ALA A 74 6.94 14.57 -16.12
N THR A 75 8.21 14.26 -16.37
CA THR A 75 9.19 13.91 -15.34
C THR A 75 10.54 14.49 -15.69
N LEU A 76 11.20 15.11 -14.75
CA LEU A 76 12.59 15.60 -14.88
C LEU A 76 13.59 14.40 -14.84
N ILE A 77 13.37 13.35 -15.65
CA ILE A 77 14.20 12.14 -15.69
C ILE A 77 15.38 12.38 -16.65
N GLU A 78 16.58 12.23 -16.15
CA GLU A 78 17.80 12.33 -16.94
C GLU A 78 18.04 11.04 -17.76
N ALA A 79 18.89 11.15 -18.81
CA ALA A 79 19.08 10.04 -19.73
C ALA A 79 19.70 8.79 -19.06
N ASN A 80 20.63 8.99 -18.12
CA ASN A 80 21.29 7.94 -17.32
C ASN A 80 20.34 7.32 -16.28
N GLU A 81 19.32 8.03 -15.81
CA GLU A 81 18.36 7.56 -14.81
C GLU A 81 17.24 6.69 -15.41
N THR A 82 17.03 6.81 -16.72
CA THR A 82 15.87 6.21 -17.41
C THR A 82 15.70 4.72 -17.16
N ARG A 83 16.78 3.94 -17.23
CA ARG A 83 16.74 2.49 -17.02
C ARG A 83 16.38 2.17 -15.57
N ALA A 84 17.07 2.81 -14.62
CA ALA A 84 16.85 2.59 -13.20
C ALA A 84 15.43 2.92 -12.78
N VAL A 85 14.88 4.06 -13.25
CA VAL A 85 13.50 4.49 -12.96
C VAL A 85 12.49 3.53 -13.57
N THR A 86 12.68 3.09 -14.80
CA THR A 86 11.77 2.14 -15.47
C THR A 86 11.72 0.80 -14.74
N TRP A 87 12.88 0.27 -14.36
CA TRP A 87 12.93 -1.01 -13.63
C TRP A 87 12.41 -0.88 -12.20
N SER A 88 12.61 0.28 -11.56
CA SER A 88 12.00 0.58 -10.26
C SER A 88 10.49 0.64 -10.33
N PHE A 89 9.94 1.28 -11.35
CA PHE A 89 8.50 1.31 -11.65
C PHE A 89 7.95 -0.11 -11.81
N LEU A 90 8.61 -0.95 -12.63
CA LEU A 90 8.21 -2.33 -12.87
C LEU A 90 8.30 -3.20 -11.61
N THR A 91 9.35 -3.02 -10.81
CA THR A 91 9.51 -3.75 -9.55
C THR A 91 8.40 -3.37 -8.57
N GLY A 92 8.09 -2.07 -8.44
CA GLY A 92 6.99 -1.59 -7.60
C GLY A 92 5.63 -2.12 -8.05
N PHE A 93 5.38 -2.10 -9.37
CA PHE A 93 4.19 -2.71 -9.99
C PHE A 93 4.09 -4.20 -9.64
N THR A 94 5.16 -4.97 -9.82
CA THR A 94 5.20 -6.42 -9.60
C THR A 94 4.96 -6.78 -8.14
N VAL A 95 5.66 -6.13 -7.20
CA VAL A 95 5.53 -6.38 -5.76
C VAL A 95 4.13 -6.04 -5.25
N MET A 96 3.57 -4.92 -5.73
CA MET A 96 2.22 -4.51 -5.34
C MET A 96 1.15 -5.43 -5.95
N SER A 97 1.36 -5.88 -7.19
CA SER A 97 0.48 -6.86 -7.83
C SER A 97 0.42 -8.16 -7.04
N ALA A 98 1.55 -8.70 -6.59
CA ALA A 98 1.57 -9.92 -5.79
C ALA A 98 0.72 -9.80 -4.51
N TYR A 99 0.79 -8.68 -3.81
CA TYR A 99 -0.04 -8.44 -2.63
C TYR A 99 -1.53 -8.42 -2.98
N PHE A 100 -1.92 -7.74 -4.05
CA PHE A 100 -3.33 -7.62 -4.45
C PHE A 100 -3.90 -8.89 -5.11
N PHE A 101 -3.07 -9.86 -5.48
CA PHE A 101 -3.53 -11.23 -5.77
C PHE A 101 -3.94 -11.98 -4.50
N LEU A 102 -3.24 -11.75 -3.38
CA LEU A 102 -3.48 -12.45 -2.11
C LEU A 102 -4.58 -11.82 -1.26
N ARG A 103 -4.73 -10.50 -1.32
CA ARG A 103 -5.61 -9.76 -0.43
C ARG A 103 -7.10 -10.13 -0.55
N PRO A 104 -7.71 -10.19 -1.75
CA PRO A 104 -9.11 -10.61 -1.88
C PRO A 104 -9.33 -12.05 -1.42
N VAL A 105 -8.36 -12.96 -1.67
CA VAL A 105 -8.38 -14.34 -1.20
C VAL A 105 -8.39 -14.39 0.33
N ARG A 106 -7.51 -13.65 0.97
CA ARG A 106 -7.46 -13.52 2.42
C ARG A 106 -8.79 -13.00 2.99
N ASP A 107 -9.30 -11.91 2.43
CA ASP A 107 -10.51 -11.26 2.95
C ASP A 107 -11.76 -12.13 2.72
N SER A 108 -11.81 -12.94 1.63
CA SER A 108 -12.92 -13.88 1.37
C SER A 108 -12.98 -15.02 2.39
N MET A 109 -11.82 -15.47 2.90
CA MET A 109 -11.77 -16.50 3.95
C MET A 109 -12.33 -15.99 5.28
N ALA A 110 -12.15 -14.71 5.58
CA ALA A 110 -12.63 -14.12 6.83
C ALA A 110 -14.15 -14.20 6.98
N SER A 111 -14.90 -14.24 5.88
CA SER A 111 -16.37 -14.37 5.93
C SER A 111 -16.86 -15.75 6.40
N ASP A 112 -15.96 -16.74 6.54
CA ASP A 112 -16.30 -18.06 7.09
C ASP A 112 -16.18 -18.11 8.62
N TRP A 113 -15.61 -17.06 9.25
CA TRP A 113 -15.30 -17.05 10.68
C TRP A 113 -16.21 -16.09 11.43
N SER A 114 -16.37 -16.32 12.75
CA SER A 114 -17.08 -15.41 13.64
C SER A 114 -16.30 -14.10 13.85
N ASP A 115 -16.98 -13.07 14.30
CA ASP A 115 -16.36 -11.76 14.59
C ASP A 115 -15.32 -11.90 15.71
N ALA A 116 -15.59 -12.75 16.72
CA ALA A 116 -14.64 -13.06 17.78
C ALA A 116 -13.37 -13.74 17.24
N GLU A 117 -13.51 -14.70 16.32
CA GLU A 117 -12.36 -15.36 15.70
C GLU A 117 -11.49 -14.37 14.90
N ILE A 118 -12.12 -13.50 14.08
CA ILE A 118 -11.41 -12.46 13.33
C ILE A 118 -10.70 -11.49 14.29
N SER A 119 -11.36 -11.08 15.37
CA SER A 119 -10.77 -10.21 16.39
C SER A 119 -9.55 -10.83 17.06
N HIS A 120 -9.59 -12.13 17.39
CA HIS A 120 -8.43 -12.86 17.89
C HIS A 120 -7.29 -12.89 16.88
N LEU A 121 -7.58 -13.10 15.58
CA LEU A 121 -6.55 -13.05 14.54
C LEU A 121 -5.91 -11.67 14.40
N TRP A 122 -6.66 -10.58 14.56
CA TRP A 122 -6.12 -9.22 14.57
C TRP A 122 -5.22 -8.96 15.77
N THR A 123 -5.58 -9.50 16.93
CA THR A 123 -4.76 -9.43 18.14
C THR A 123 -3.44 -10.19 17.95
N ILE A 124 -3.50 -11.43 17.43
CA ILE A 124 -2.31 -12.22 17.10
C ILE A 124 -1.44 -11.47 16.08
N GLN A 125 -2.05 -10.93 15.03
CA GLN A 125 -1.36 -10.15 14.00
C GLN A 125 -0.65 -8.92 14.59
N PHE A 126 -1.25 -8.22 15.56
CA PHE A 126 -0.63 -7.10 16.25
C PHE A 126 0.69 -7.52 16.92
N PHE A 127 0.66 -8.54 17.77
CA PHE A 127 1.88 -9.01 18.47
C PHE A 127 2.92 -9.58 17.51
N LEU A 128 2.50 -10.35 16.51
CA LEU A 128 3.43 -10.88 15.51
C LEU A 128 4.07 -9.76 14.67
N SER A 129 3.33 -8.69 14.36
CA SER A 129 3.88 -7.55 13.62
C SER A 129 4.98 -6.83 14.41
N LEU A 130 4.81 -6.67 15.73
CA LEU A 130 5.85 -6.11 16.60
C LEU A 130 7.10 -7.00 16.62
N GLY A 131 6.92 -8.30 16.78
CA GLY A 131 8.03 -9.26 16.73
C GLY A 131 8.76 -9.27 15.39
N LEU A 132 8.02 -9.24 14.30
CA LEU A 132 8.58 -9.27 12.95
C LEU A 132 9.35 -7.99 12.62
N VAL A 133 8.89 -6.81 13.08
CA VAL A 133 9.63 -5.54 12.95
C VAL A 133 10.96 -5.62 13.70
N MET A 134 10.99 -6.21 14.90
CA MET A 134 12.25 -6.41 15.64
C MET A 134 13.20 -7.36 14.91
N VAL A 135 12.70 -8.49 14.40
CA VAL A 135 13.49 -9.46 13.61
C VAL A 135 14.03 -8.79 12.34
N TYR A 136 13.22 -8.01 11.64
CA TYR A 136 13.66 -7.27 10.47
C TYR A 136 14.75 -6.23 10.81
N GLY A 137 14.60 -5.50 11.91
CA GLY A 137 15.62 -4.57 12.40
C GLY A 137 16.96 -5.26 12.69
N LEU A 138 16.91 -6.44 13.33
CA LEU A 138 18.09 -7.27 13.56
C LEU A 138 18.69 -7.79 12.23
N ALA A 139 17.87 -8.19 11.28
CA ALA A 139 18.33 -8.61 9.95
C ALA A 139 19.01 -7.46 9.20
N CYS A 140 18.46 -6.25 9.26
CA CYS A 140 19.08 -5.04 8.68
C CYS A 140 20.47 -4.75 9.27
N SER A 141 20.71 -5.06 10.55
CA SER A 141 22.01 -4.83 11.19
C SER A 141 23.07 -5.90 10.86
N LYS A 142 22.65 -7.13 10.51
CA LYS A 142 23.55 -8.27 10.30
C LYS A 142 23.72 -8.67 8.84
N ILE A 143 22.70 -8.47 8.01
CA ILE A 143 22.69 -8.90 6.61
C ILE A 143 22.99 -7.69 5.70
N ARG A 144 23.91 -7.89 4.75
CA ARG A 144 24.18 -6.85 3.74
C ARG A 144 22.89 -6.55 2.96
N PHE A 145 22.56 -5.29 2.82
CA PHE A 145 21.30 -4.82 2.19
C PHE A 145 21.08 -5.40 0.78
N ARG A 146 22.18 -5.64 0.05
CA ARG A 146 22.16 -6.31 -1.26
C ARG A 146 21.45 -7.66 -1.26
N TYR A 147 21.56 -8.44 -0.19
CA TYR A 147 20.94 -9.75 -0.07
C TYR A 147 19.65 -9.72 0.74
N LEU A 148 19.46 -8.70 1.58
CA LEU A 148 18.29 -8.58 2.46
C LEU A 148 16.99 -8.44 1.66
N VAL A 149 16.95 -7.54 0.68
CA VAL A 149 15.74 -7.28 -0.11
C VAL A 149 15.30 -8.50 -0.94
N PRO A 150 16.19 -9.13 -1.75
CA PRO A 150 15.85 -10.38 -2.42
C PRO A 150 15.44 -11.50 -1.45
N ALA A 151 16.12 -11.63 -0.30
CA ALA A 151 15.84 -12.67 0.69
C ALA A 151 14.42 -12.52 1.27
N VAL A 152 13.96 -11.30 1.58
CA VAL A 152 12.61 -11.05 2.08
C VAL A 152 11.56 -11.50 1.07
N TYR A 153 11.67 -11.11 -0.19
CA TYR A 153 10.70 -11.51 -1.21
C TYR A 153 10.77 -13.00 -1.54
N THR A 154 11.97 -13.61 -1.54
CA THR A 154 12.12 -15.06 -1.69
C THR A 154 11.44 -15.80 -0.54
N PHE A 155 11.66 -15.34 0.70
CA PHE A 155 11.04 -15.93 1.88
C PHE A 155 9.52 -15.92 1.80
N TYR A 156 8.91 -14.78 1.44
CA TYR A 156 7.46 -14.71 1.25
C TYR A 156 6.98 -15.54 0.06
N ALA A 157 7.69 -15.56 -1.06
CA ALA A 157 7.34 -16.40 -2.20
C ALA A 157 7.33 -17.89 -1.84
N VAL A 158 8.37 -18.37 -1.14
CA VAL A 158 8.46 -19.75 -0.68
C VAL A 158 7.33 -20.07 0.30
N THR A 159 7.04 -19.20 1.26
CA THR A 159 5.97 -19.43 2.24
C THR A 159 4.58 -19.46 1.57
N PHE A 160 4.30 -18.60 0.58
CA PHE A 160 3.03 -18.66 -0.18
C PHE A 160 2.93 -19.93 -1.03
N ALA A 161 4.03 -20.41 -1.61
CA ALA A 161 4.06 -21.71 -2.28
C ALA A 161 3.80 -22.87 -1.30
N LEU A 162 4.33 -22.80 -0.07
CA LEU A 162 4.04 -23.79 0.98
C LEU A 162 2.57 -23.73 1.42
N PHE A 163 1.95 -22.54 1.54
CA PHE A 163 0.52 -22.42 1.79
C PHE A 163 -0.32 -23.04 0.67
N TYR A 164 0.07 -22.82 -0.59
CA TYR A 164 -0.56 -23.50 -1.73
C TYR A 164 -0.47 -25.01 -1.62
N LEU A 165 0.71 -25.58 -1.38
CA LEU A 165 0.91 -27.02 -1.23
C LEU A 165 0.11 -27.57 -0.04
N GLY A 166 0.12 -26.87 1.09
CA GLY A 166 -0.66 -27.23 2.27
C GLY A 166 -2.16 -27.26 2.00
N SER A 167 -2.67 -26.26 1.29
CA SER A 167 -4.10 -26.18 0.93
C SER A 167 -4.56 -27.30 -0.03
N LYS A 168 -3.65 -27.86 -0.82
CA LYS A 168 -3.92 -29.04 -1.68
C LYS A 168 -3.82 -30.36 -0.93
N ALA A 169 -2.98 -30.43 0.11
CA ALA A 169 -2.74 -31.66 0.86
C ALA A 169 -3.75 -31.89 2.00
N MET A 170 -4.37 -30.85 2.53
CA MET A 170 -5.24 -30.90 3.72
C MET A 170 -6.71 -30.73 3.33
N THR A 171 -7.55 -31.70 3.69
CA THR A 171 -9.01 -31.65 3.46
C THR A 171 -9.77 -30.72 4.41
N ASN A 172 -9.21 -30.46 5.60
CA ASN A 172 -9.79 -29.50 6.57
C ASN A 172 -8.69 -28.56 7.02
N ALA A 173 -8.56 -27.43 6.35
CA ALA A 173 -7.43 -26.54 6.44
C ALA A 173 -7.74 -25.24 7.25
N VAL A 174 -8.73 -25.25 8.18
CA VAL A 174 -9.13 -24.02 8.92
C VAL A 174 -7.94 -23.35 9.59
N LEU A 175 -7.05 -24.11 10.24
CA LEU A 175 -5.85 -23.54 10.86
C LEU A 175 -4.87 -22.98 9.81
N LEU A 176 -4.77 -23.64 8.67
CA LEU A 176 -3.93 -23.17 7.55
C LEU A 176 -4.49 -21.84 6.99
N ASP A 177 -5.82 -21.77 6.78
CA ASP A 177 -6.51 -20.56 6.30
C ASP A 177 -6.33 -19.38 7.27
N LYS A 178 -6.49 -19.61 8.59
CA LYS A 178 -6.25 -18.60 9.64
C LYS A 178 -4.78 -18.16 9.67
N SER A 179 -3.86 -19.11 9.53
CA SER A 179 -2.42 -18.81 9.44
C SER A 179 -2.09 -18.00 8.18
N PHE A 180 -2.66 -18.36 7.05
CA PHE A 180 -2.53 -17.62 5.79
C PHE A 180 -3.08 -16.19 5.92
N TYR A 181 -4.25 -16.02 6.54
CA TYR A 181 -4.86 -14.72 6.80
C TYR A 181 -3.91 -13.79 7.57
N VAL A 182 -3.34 -14.27 8.68
CA VAL A 182 -2.36 -13.51 9.46
C VAL A 182 -1.10 -13.26 8.65
N TRP A 183 -0.60 -14.26 7.91
CA TRP A 183 0.63 -14.17 7.15
C TRP A 183 0.57 -13.14 6.02
N VAL A 184 -0.51 -13.11 5.23
CA VAL A 184 -0.75 -12.07 4.21
C VAL A 184 -0.87 -10.69 4.85
N SER A 185 -1.48 -10.59 6.03
CA SER A 185 -1.58 -9.34 6.76
C SER A 185 -0.21 -8.82 7.22
N LEU A 186 0.70 -9.72 7.65
CA LEU A 186 2.09 -9.39 7.95
C LEU A 186 2.86 -8.98 6.68
N PHE A 187 2.67 -9.71 5.58
CA PHE A 187 3.26 -9.34 4.30
C PHE A 187 2.85 -7.94 3.85
N SER A 188 1.60 -7.54 4.11
CA SER A 188 1.09 -6.20 3.78
C SER A 188 1.87 -5.05 4.42
N LEU A 189 2.51 -5.29 5.56
CA LEU A 189 3.37 -4.30 6.24
C LEU A 189 4.75 -4.19 5.57
N PHE A 190 5.29 -5.33 5.16
CA PHE A 190 6.68 -5.42 4.74
C PHE A 190 6.89 -5.18 3.26
N HIS A 191 6.00 -5.68 2.40
CA HIS A 191 6.23 -5.66 0.96
C HIS A 191 6.55 -4.26 0.42
N LEU A 192 5.78 -3.25 0.81
CA LEU A 192 5.96 -1.88 0.34
C LEU A 192 7.06 -1.14 1.13
N SER A 193 7.18 -1.42 2.43
CA SER A 193 8.22 -0.80 3.27
C SER A 193 9.63 -1.21 2.82
N VAL A 194 9.82 -2.49 2.53
CA VAL A 194 11.09 -3.03 1.99
C VAL A 194 11.39 -2.46 0.62
N PHE A 195 10.36 -2.35 -0.25
CA PHE A 195 10.51 -1.75 -1.57
C PHE A 195 10.98 -0.28 -1.48
N TRP A 196 10.32 0.55 -0.69
CA TRP A 196 10.70 1.96 -0.57
C TRP A 196 12.07 2.14 0.12
N SER A 197 12.41 1.26 1.07
CA SER A 197 13.76 1.26 1.66
C SER A 197 14.82 0.94 0.61
N PHE A 198 14.52 0.00 -0.31
CA PHE A 198 15.40 -0.32 -1.43
C PHE A 198 15.51 0.84 -2.43
N MET A 199 14.41 1.55 -2.72
CA MET A 199 14.44 2.73 -3.56
C MET A 199 15.29 3.86 -2.93
N ALA A 200 15.15 4.08 -1.62
CA ALA A 200 15.94 5.06 -0.88
C ALA A 200 17.45 4.71 -0.83
N ASP A 201 17.80 3.43 -0.92
CA ASP A 201 19.19 2.99 -1.05
C ASP A 201 19.73 3.12 -2.50
N THR A 202 18.83 3.11 -3.48
CA THR A 202 19.19 3.13 -4.91
C THR A 202 19.40 4.55 -5.43
N PHE A 203 18.55 5.50 -5.05
CA PHE A 203 18.54 6.86 -5.55
C PHE A 203 19.04 7.87 -4.51
N SER A 204 19.74 8.91 -4.95
CA SER A 204 20.15 10.02 -4.10
C SER A 204 18.94 10.82 -3.59
N SER A 205 19.13 11.65 -2.55
CA SER A 205 18.06 12.49 -2.00
C SER A 205 17.46 13.44 -3.05
N GLU A 206 18.28 13.96 -3.96
CA GLU A 206 17.85 14.85 -5.04
C GLU A 206 17.07 14.08 -6.11
N GLN A 207 17.58 12.93 -6.55
CA GLN A 207 16.89 12.03 -7.48
C GLN A 207 15.56 11.55 -6.91
N SER A 208 15.51 11.19 -5.64
CA SER A 208 14.31 10.70 -4.98
C SER A 208 13.15 11.70 -5.05
N LYS A 209 13.41 13.01 -4.86
CA LYS A 209 12.39 14.07 -4.94
C LYS A 209 11.75 14.15 -6.33
N ARG A 210 12.51 13.85 -7.39
CA ARG A 210 12.06 13.91 -8.78
C ARG A 210 11.43 12.60 -9.26
N LEU A 211 11.98 11.45 -8.86
CA LEU A 211 11.72 10.15 -9.46
C LEU A 211 10.71 9.31 -8.69
N PHE A 212 10.63 9.46 -7.35
CA PHE A 212 9.70 8.67 -6.52
C PHE A 212 8.23 8.85 -6.89
N PRO A 213 7.74 10.05 -7.28
CA PRO A 213 6.37 10.17 -7.76
C PRO A 213 6.08 9.28 -8.98
N PHE A 214 7.02 9.19 -9.92
CA PHE A 214 6.87 8.33 -11.10
C PHE A 214 6.93 6.82 -10.74
N ILE A 215 7.86 6.42 -9.86
CA ILE A 215 7.93 5.05 -9.36
C ILE A 215 6.64 4.69 -8.61
N GLY A 216 6.07 5.62 -7.83
CA GLY A 216 4.80 5.47 -7.14
C GLY A 216 3.61 5.23 -8.07
N VAL A 217 3.63 5.77 -9.30
CA VAL A 217 2.63 5.42 -10.32
C VAL A 217 2.67 3.93 -10.66
N GLY A 218 3.86 3.32 -10.75
CA GLY A 218 4.00 1.88 -10.95
C GLY A 218 3.36 1.06 -9.84
N VAL A 219 3.62 1.44 -8.59
CA VAL A 219 2.99 0.83 -7.40
C VAL A 219 1.46 0.95 -7.46
N SER A 220 0.93 2.13 -7.79
CA SER A 220 -0.51 2.39 -7.89
C SER A 220 -1.18 1.61 -9.02
N LEU A 221 -0.51 1.49 -10.17
CA LEU A 221 -1.00 0.68 -11.29
C LEU A 221 -1.04 -0.81 -10.93
N GLY A 222 -0.03 -1.33 -10.21
CA GLY A 222 -0.05 -2.71 -9.70
C GLY A 222 -1.23 -2.93 -8.74
N ALA A 223 -1.49 -1.96 -7.86
CA ALA A 223 -2.62 -2.00 -6.93
C ALA A 223 -3.99 -1.97 -7.62
N ALA A 224 -4.11 -1.33 -8.78
CA ALA A 224 -5.37 -1.25 -9.53
C ALA A 224 -5.55 -2.43 -10.51
N ALA A 225 -4.48 -2.80 -11.22
CA ALA A 225 -4.55 -3.83 -12.26
C ALA A 225 -4.68 -5.25 -11.69
N ALA A 226 -3.95 -5.57 -10.62
CA ALA A 226 -3.95 -6.92 -10.07
C ALA A 226 -5.34 -7.36 -9.55
N PRO A 227 -6.10 -6.56 -8.79
CA PRO A 227 -7.45 -6.95 -8.38
C PRO A 227 -8.41 -7.10 -9.56
N LEU A 228 -8.27 -6.31 -10.64
CA LEU A 228 -9.08 -6.49 -11.86
C LEU A 228 -8.82 -7.87 -12.49
N VAL A 229 -7.56 -8.28 -12.55
CA VAL A 229 -7.19 -9.61 -13.03
C VAL A 229 -7.79 -10.69 -12.13
N VAL A 230 -7.64 -10.56 -10.80
CA VAL A 230 -8.23 -11.50 -9.84
C VAL A 230 -9.74 -11.59 -9.99
N ALA A 231 -10.45 -10.46 -10.15
CA ALA A 231 -11.90 -10.44 -10.33
C ALA A 231 -12.36 -11.23 -11.57
N VAL A 232 -11.54 -11.27 -12.62
CA VAL A 232 -11.86 -12.03 -13.85
C VAL A 232 -11.55 -13.52 -13.73
N ILE A 233 -10.45 -13.88 -13.02
CA ILE A 233 -9.94 -15.27 -13.04
C ILE A 233 -10.25 -16.07 -11.78
N ALA A 234 -10.75 -15.44 -10.70
CA ALA A 234 -10.88 -16.10 -9.41
C ALA A 234 -11.81 -17.33 -9.44
N SER A 235 -12.96 -17.22 -10.14
CA SER A 235 -13.90 -18.31 -10.31
C SER A 235 -13.32 -19.51 -11.08
N ASP A 236 -12.49 -19.22 -12.08
CA ASP A 236 -11.95 -20.26 -12.96
C ASP A 236 -10.69 -20.92 -12.40
N VAL A 237 -9.85 -20.11 -11.73
CA VAL A 237 -8.55 -20.54 -11.22
C VAL A 237 -8.65 -21.09 -9.80
N GLY A 238 -9.55 -20.55 -9.01
CA GLY A 238 -9.72 -20.90 -7.59
C GLY A 238 -8.71 -20.20 -6.66
N ASN A 239 -9.17 -19.93 -5.45
CA ASN A 239 -8.42 -19.16 -4.44
C ASN A 239 -7.04 -19.76 -4.09
N GLN A 240 -6.94 -21.09 -4.04
CA GLN A 240 -5.67 -21.77 -3.74
C GLN A 240 -4.62 -21.50 -4.81
N ASN A 241 -5.01 -21.55 -6.08
CA ASN A 241 -4.08 -21.33 -7.19
C ASN A 241 -3.63 -19.86 -7.30
N LEU A 242 -4.45 -18.91 -6.85
CA LEU A 242 -4.05 -17.51 -6.74
C LEU A 242 -2.87 -17.29 -5.77
N MET A 243 -2.74 -18.13 -4.73
CA MET A 243 -1.56 -18.12 -3.84
C MET A 243 -0.28 -18.46 -4.60
N LEU A 244 -0.34 -19.46 -5.48
CA LEU A 244 0.80 -19.85 -6.32
C LEU A 244 1.14 -18.78 -7.35
N VAL A 245 0.14 -18.17 -7.98
CA VAL A 245 0.34 -17.05 -8.91
C VAL A 245 1.08 -15.89 -8.21
N ALA A 246 0.66 -15.51 -7.01
CA ALA A 246 1.32 -14.47 -6.24
C ALA A 246 2.77 -14.83 -5.87
N ALA A 247 3.03 -16.09 -5.49
CA ALA A 247 4.39 -16.58 -5.24
C ALA A 247 5.27 -16.45 -6.49
N VAL A 248 4.78 -16.84 -7.66
CA VAL A 248 5.51 -16.70 -8.94
C VAL A 248 5.77 -15.22 -9.27
N ILE A 249 4.78 -14.34 -9.08
CA ILE A 249 4.95 -12.89 -9.29
C ILE A 249 6.07 -12.34 -8.38
N LEU A 250 6.14 -12.76 -7.11
CA LEU A 250 7.24 -12.36 -6.21
C LEU A 250 8.60 -12.90 -6.67
N LEU A 251 8.67 -14.12 -7.18
CA LEU A 251 9.91 -14.66 -7.74
C LEU A 251 10.40 -13.87 -8.95
N ILE A 252 9.50 -13.33 -9.77
CA ILE A 252 9.84 -12.45 -10.90
C ILE A 252 10.46 -11.13 -10.42
N ALA A 253 10.06 -10.60 -9.26
CA ALA A 253 10.65 -9.40 -8.70
C ALA A 253 12.15 -9.56 -8.34
N ILE A 254 12.60 -10.77 -8.01
CA ILE A 254 13.98 -11.04 -7.56
C ILE A 254 15.03 -10.68 -8.62
N PRO A 255 14.98 -11.20 -9.86
CA PRO A 255 15.94 -10.81 -10.89
C PRO A 255 15.87 -9.32 -11.24
N MET A 256 14.69 -8.70 -11.13
CA MET A 256 14.54 -7.25 -11.32
C MET A 256 15.30 -6.46 -10.25
N ILE A 257 15.24 -6.90 -8.99
CA ILE A 257 15.98 -6.28 -7.89
C ILE A 257 17.49 -6.41 -8.10
N PHE A 258 17.98 -7.60 -8.49
CA PHE A 258 19.40 -7.78 -8.79
C PHE A 258 19.86 -6.93 -9.98
N TYR A 259 19.01 -6.76 -10.97
CA TYR A 259 19.32 -5.90 -12.10
C TYR A 259 19.39 -4.41 -11.70
N LEU A 260 18.44 -3.95 -10.86
CA LEU A 260 18.47 -2.59 -10.30
C LEU A 260 19.74 -2.32 -9.48
N GLN A 261 20.20 -3.31 -8.70
CA GLN A 261 21.46 -3.19 -7.96
C GLN A 261 22.68 -3.02 -8.88
N ARG A 262 22.64 -3.61 -10.08
CA ARG A 262 23.69 -3.38 -11.08
C ARG A 262 23.60 -1.98 -11.70
N LEU A 263 22.39 -1.49 -11.96
CA LEU A 263 22.17 -0.15 -12.51
C LEU A 263 22.55 0.96 -11.52
N LYS A 264 22.42 0.70 -10.22
CA LYS A 264 22.85 1.63 -9.17
C LYS A 264 24.33 2.05 -9.32
N SER A 265 25.21 1.11 -9.59
CA SER A 265 26.64 1.40 -9.81
C SER A 265 26.96 1.77 -11.25
N ALA A 266 26.31 1.15 -12.25
CA ALA A 266 26.66 1.32 -13.65
C ALA A 266 26.11 2.61 -14.28
N ASP A 267 24.89 2.99 -13.94
CA ASP A 267 24.18 4.11 -14.59
C ASP A 267 24.06 5.34 -13.66
N LEU A 268 23.82 5.12 -12.34
CA LEU A 268 23.57 6.19 -11.38
C LEU A 268 24.82 6.68 -10.65
N HIS A 269 25.87 5.87 -10.61
CA HIS A 269 27.13 6.13 -9.86
C HIS A 269 26.91 6.49 -8.37
N ASN A 270 25.87 5.90 -7.75
CA ASN A 270 25.41 6.19 -6.40
C ASN A 270 26.02 5.22 -5.34
N GLU A 271 27.29 4.89 -5.45
CA GLU A 271 27.94 3.94 -4.51
C GLU A 271 27.99 4.47 -3.09
N ASP A 272 28.10 5.80 -2.91
CA ASP A 272 28.28 6.47 -1.60
C ASP A 272 26.98 6.88 -0.90
N VAL A 273 25.78 6.61 -1.46
CA VAL A 273 24.51 6.99 -0.83
C VAL A 273 24.36 6.39 0.59
N ARG A 274 24.98 5.26 0.86
CA ARG A 274 25.02 4.60 2.18
C ARG A 274 25.84 5.33 3.23
N ALA A 275 26.94 5.97 2.87
CA ALA A 275 27.82 6.66 3.81
C ALA A 275 27.09 7.81 4.54
N ASN A 276 26.17 8.48 3.82
CA ASN A 276 25.43 9.61 4.35
C ASN A 276 24.19 9.21 5.18
N LEU A 277 23.61 8.01 4.96
CA LEU A 277 22.48 7.50 5.76
C LEU A 277 22.95 6.86 7.08
N GLY A 278 24.14 6.24 7.09
CA GLY A 278 24.75 5.64 8.30
C GLY A 278 25.35 6.65 9.28
N ALA A 279 25.68 7.85 8.81
CA ALA A 279 26.23 8.93 9.65
C ALA A 279 25.18 9.65 10.50
N ALA A 280 23.89 9.52 10.19
CA ALA A 280 22.81 10.09 10.99
C ALA A 280 22.28 9.06 12.01
N THR A 281 23.13 8.56 12.91
CA THR A 281 22.64 7.92 14.14
C THR A 281 21.92 8.98 14.96
N MET A 282 20.58 9.00 14.88
CA MET A 282 19.76 9.80 15.79
C MET A 282 19.96 9.22 17.19
N GLY A 283 20.78 9.89 17.99
CA GLY A 283 20.99 9.56 19.40
C GLY A 283 19.67 9.61 20.15
N GLY A 284 19.52 8.80 21.18
CA GLY A 284 18.35 8.84 22.06
C GLY A 284 17.90 7.45 22.50
N LYS A 285 17.11 7.40 23.58
CA LYS A 285 16.59 6.15 24.14
C LYS A 285 15.46 5.63 23.24
N TRP A 286 15.38 4.33 23.02
CA TRP A 286 14.39 3.68 22.16
C TRP A 286 12.92 3.99 22.54
N TRP A 287 12.64 4.30 23.82
CA TRP A 287 11.30 4.66 24.32
C TRP A 287 10.97 6.16 24.17
N GLN A 288 11.91 6.99 23.72
CA GLN A 288 11.69 8.45 23.63
C GLN A 288 10.50 8.79 22.73
N GLY A 289 10.32 8.07 21.61
CA GLY A 289 9.17 8.25 20.74
C GLY A 289 7.83 8.02 21.44
N PHE A 290 7.76 7.01 22.33
CA PHE A 290 6.55 6.75 23.13
C PHE A 290 6.29 7.88 24.14
N ARG A 291 7.35 8.35 24.81
CA ARG A 291 7.24 9.47 25.76
C ARG A 291 6.78 10.75 25.06
N ASP A 292 7.44 11.11 23.95
CA ASP A 292 7.13 12.31 23.20
C ASP A 292 5.69 12.25 22.65
N PHE A 293 5.24 11.08 22.20
CA PHE A 293 3.86 10.84 21.82
C PHE A 293 2.90 11.06 23.00
N ALA A 294 3.15 10.47 24.15
CA ALA A 294 2.27 10.51 25.31
C ALA A 294 2.23 11.90 25.98
N THR A 295 3.30 12.70 25.87
CA THR A 295 3.41 14.01 26.53
C THR A 295 3.04 15.19 25.63
N ASN A 296 2.98 15.01 24.32
CA ASN A 296 2.63 16.06 23.37
C ASN A 296 1.15 16.04 22.98
N PRO A 297 0.31 17.00 23.43
CA PRO A 297 -1.13 17.01 23.15
C PRO A 297 -1.48 16.98 21.65
N TYR A 298 -0.64 17.62 20.82
CA TYR A 298 -0.84 17.64 19.39
C TYR A 298 -0.64 16.26 18.76
N LEU A 299 0.41 15.53 19.15
CA LEU A 299 0.66 14.16 18.70
C LEU A 299 -0.40 13.18 19.21
N LEU A 300 -0.87 13.36 20.45
CA LEU A 300 -2.00 12.59 20.99
C LEU A 300 -3.26 12.82 20.15
N THR A 301 -3.53 14.05 19.72
CA THR A 301 -4.70 14.33 18.86
C THR A 301 -4.56 13.65 17.50
N ILE A 302 -3.36 13.58 16.92
CA ILE A 302 -3.10 12.79 15.70
C ILE A 302 -3.37 11.30 16.00
N GLY A 303 -2.93 10.79 17.15
CA GLY A 303 -3.18 9.41 17.57
C GLY A 303 -4.67 9.11 17.71
N VAL A 304 -5.45 9.99 18.36
CA VAL A 304 -6.91 9.87 18.47
C VAL A 304 -7.57 9.88 17.10
N PHE A 305 -7.15 10.77 16.21
CA PHE A 305 -7.64 10.82 14.83
C PHE A 305 -7.45 9.48 14.11
N ILE A 306 -6.27 8.86 14.25
CA ILE A 306 -5.96 7.56 13.64
C ILE A 306 -6.74 6.44 14.33
N LEU A 307 -6.88 6.48 15.64
CA LEU A 307 -7.66 5.48 16.39
C LEU A 307 -9.13 5.47 15.94
N LEU A 308 -9.73 6.65 15.73
CA LEU A 308 -11.10 6.76 15.20
C LEU A 308 -11.20 6.30 13.74
N TYR A 309 -10.18 6.54 12.93
CA TYR A 309 -10.09 5.97 11.59
C TYR A 309 -10.09 4.45 11.62
N THR A 310 -9.30 3.83 12.50
CA THR A 310 -9.26 2.36 12.63
C THR A 310 -10.59 1.80 13.15
N ALA A 311 -11.36 2.56 13.94
CA ALA A 311 -12.74 2.19 14.30
C ALA A 311 -13.61 2.05 13.05
N MET A 312 -13.63 3.07 12.18
CA MET A 312 -14.40 3.03 10.94
C MET A 312 -13.97 1.88 10.02
N GLN A 313 -12.67 1.62 9.95
CA GLN A 313 -12.13 0.50 9.20
C GLN A 313 -12.63 -0.84 9.76
N ALA A 314 -12.62 -1.02 11.07
CA ALA A 314 -13.08 -2.24 11.73
C ALA A 314 -14.58 -2.46 11.49
N PHE A 315 -15.43 -1.46 11.75
CA PHE A 315 -16.87 -1.56 11.56
C PHE A 315 -17.24 -1.95 10.12
N ILE A 316 -16.71 -1.23 9.12
CA ILE A 316 -16.96 -1.54 7.71
C ILE A 316 -16.43 -2.93 7.35
N TYR A 317 -15.29 -3.36 7.91
CA TYR A 317 -14.73 -4.66 7.63
C TYR A 317 -15.63 -5.79 8.15
N PHE A 318 -16.05 -5.75 9.40
CA PHE A 318 -16.91 -6.77 9.98
C PHE A 318 -18.31 -6.80 9.36
N GLU A 319 -18.92 -5.62 9.10
CA GLU A 319 -20.19 -5.55 8.36
C GLU A 319 -20.06 -6.11 6.94
N THR A 320 -18.90 -5.91 6.27
CA THR A 320 -18.65 -6.49 4.94
C THR A 320 -18.54 -8.01 5.02
N THR A 321 -17.82 -8.55 6.00
CA THR A 321 -17.71 -10.01 6.17
C THR A 321 -19.07 -10.64 6.46
N GLU A 322 -19.90 -10.00 7.28
CA GLU A 322 -21.27 -10.46 7.58
C GLU A 322 -22.15 -10.51 6.32
N LEU A 323 -22.23 -9.43 5.55
CA LEU A 323 -23.04 -9.39 4.32
C LEU A 323 -22.50 -10.30 3.20
N LEU A 324 -21.22 -10.67 3.23
CA LEU A 324 -20.64 -11.60 2.26
C LEU A 324 -20.95 -13.06 2.59
N ARG A 325 -21.40 -13.40 3.80
CA ARG A 325 -21.77 -14.79 4.19
C ARG A 325 -22.91 -15.37 3.36
N ILE A 326 -23.75 -14.53 2.74
CA ILE A 326 -24.81 -14.97 1.83
C ILE A 326 -24.27 -15.69 0.56
N TYR A 327 -23.01 -15.43 0.19
CA TYR A 327 -22.37 -16.08 -0.95
C TYR A 327 -21.62 -17.31 -0.44
N GLU A 328 -22.05 -18.51 -0.86
CA GLU A 328 -21.44 -19.78 -0.39
C GLU A 328 -20.03 -19.97 -0.96
N ALA A 329 -19.83 -19.66 -2.24
CA ALA A 329 -18.55 -19.83 -2.90
C ALA A 329 -17.53 -18.75 -2.49
N ARG A 330 -16.38 -19.19 -1.96
CA ARG A 330 -15.27 -18.28 -1.62
C ARG A 330 -14.75 -17.50 -2.83
N GLU A 331 -14.77 -18.10 -4.01
CA GLU A 331 -14.34 -17.52 -5.27
C GLU A 331 -15.24 -16.32 -5.67
N GLU A 332 -16.54 -16.42 -5.44
CA GLU A 332 -17.48 -15.33 -5.68
C GLU A 332 -17.21 -14.16 -4.74
N ARG A 333 -17.01 -14.43 -3.45
CA ARG A 333 -16.60 -13.42 -2.46
C ARG A 333 -15.25 -12.78 -2.85
N THR A 334 -14.29 -13.57 -3.31
CA THR A 334 -12.99 -13.07 -3.80
C THR A 334 -13.16 -12.14 -4.99
N THR A 335 -14.03 -12.47 -5.94
CA THR A 335 -14.35 -11.64 -7.11
C THR A 335 -14.95 -10.28 -6.70
N ILE A 336 -15.93 -10.27 -5.79
CA ILE A 336 -16.56 -9.05 -5.27
C ILE A 336 -15.52 -8.16 -4.57
N LEU A 337 -14.71 -8.75 -3.69
CA LEU A 337 -13.67 -8.03 -2.95
C LEU A 337 -12.55 -7.52 -3.85
N ALA A 338 -12.19 -8.28 -4.89
CA ALA A 338 -11.21 -7.85 -5.88
C ALA A 338 -11.72 -6.65 -6.70
N LEU A 339 -12.98 -6.69 -7.15
CA LEU A 339 -13.58 -5.56 -7.85
C LEU A 339 -13.66 -4.31 -6.96
N ARG A 340 -14.07 -4.47 -5.69
CA ARG A 340 -14.03 -3.39 -4.69
C ARG A 340 -12.63 -2.77 -4.58
N ASP A 341 -11.59 -3.59 -4.44
CA ASP A 341 -10.21 -3.12 -4.30
C ASP A 341 -9.71 -2.41 -5.56
N ALA A 342 -10.06 -2.92 -6.74
CA ALA A 342 -9.72 -2.28 -8.02
C ALA A 342 -10.32 -0.88 -8.13
N VAL A 343 -11.64 -0.76 -7.89
CA VAL A 343 -12.35 0.53 -7.96
C VAL A 343 -11.82 1.51 -6.91
N ALA A 344 -11.57 1.04 -5.68
CA ALA A 344 -10.99 1.87 -4.62
C ALA A 344 -9.60 2.40 -4.98
N ASN A 345 -8.74 1.58 -5.60
CA ASN A 345 -7.40 2.00 -6.01
C ASN A 345 -7.43 2.97 -7.20
N ILE A 346 -8.32 2.77 -8.17
CA ILE A 346 -8.54 3.72 -9.27
C ILE A 346 -9.01 5.07 -8.72
N LEU A 347 -9.99 5.05 -7.80
CA LEU A 347 -10.47 6.25 -7.12
C LEU A 347 -9.37 6.95 -6.33
N THR A 348 -8.56 6.19 -5.59
CA THR A 348 -7.37 6.70 -4.86
C THR A 348 -6.44 7.47 -5.77
N PHE A 349 -6.11 6.88 -6.92
CA PHE A 349 -5.22 7.49 -7.91
C PHE A 349 -5.81 8.79 -8.47
N GLY A 350 -7.09 8.79 -8.86
CA GLY A 350 -7.77 9.97 -9.36
C GLY A 350 -7.86 11.10 -8.32
N LEU A 351 -8.25 10.76 -7.08
CA LEU A 351 -8.34 11.75 -5.99
C LEU A 351 -6.96 12.33 -5.63
N GLY A 352 -5.94 11.49 -5.53
CA GLY A 352 -4.57 11.92 -5.21
C GLY A 352 -4.00 12.89 -6.24
N LEU A 353 -4.20 12.63 -7.53
CA LEU A 353 -3.69 13.49 -8.61
C LEU A 353 -4.45 14.82 -8.75
N PHE A 354 -5.79 14.77 -8.68
CA PHE A 354 -6.59 15.90 -9.12
C PHE A 354 -7.28 16.67 -7.99
N VAL A 355 -7.49 16.05 -6.84
CA VAL A 355 -8.40 16.59 -5.82
C VAL A 355 -7.66 17.09 -4.59
N THR A 356 -6.72 16.34 -4.05
CA THR A 356 -6.14 16.56 -2.72
C THR A 356 -5.53 17.95 -2.54
N SER A 357 -4.64 18.37 -3.43
CA SER A 357 -3.98 19.66 -3.34
C SER A 357 -4.95 20.84 -3.48
N ARG A 358 -6.01 20.66 -4.29
CA ARG A 358 -7.06 21.67 -4.47
C ARG A 358 -7.95 21.79 -3.24
N LEU A 359 -8.27 20.64 -2.61
CA LEU A 359 -9.07 20.59 -1.37
C LEU A 359 -8.37 21.31 -0.21
N VAL A 360 -7.11 20.97 0.05
CA VAL A 360 -6.32 21.59 1.12
C VAL A 360 -6.23 23.12 0.91
N LYS A 361 -6.02 23.57 -0.33
CA LYS A 361 -5.92 25.00 -0.64
C LYS A 361 -7.25 25.74 -0.54
N ARG A 362 -8.39 25.12 -0.89
CA ARG A 362 -9.70 25.79 -0.93
C ARG A 362 -10.48 25.69 0.37
N LEU A 363 -10.45 24.51 1.03
CA LEU A 363 -11.25 24.25 2.23
C LEU A 363 -10.42 24.42 3.52
N GLY A 364 -9.09 24.51 3.42
CA GLY A 364 -8.20 24.48 4.57
C GLY A 364 -8.04 23.07 5.15
N MET A 365 -7.15 22.94 6.13
CA MET A 365 -6.83 21.65 6.75
C MET A 365 -8.01 21.06 7.55
N PRO A 366 -8.77 21.82 8.35
CA PRO A 366 -9.86 21.31 9.17
C PRO A 366 -10.92 20.57 8.34
N TRP A 367 -11.42 21.21 7.30
CA TRP A 367 -12.48 20.66 6.46
C TRP A 367 -11.96 19.52 5.55
N THR A 368 -10.72 19.59 5.10
CA THR A 368 -10.09 18.50 4.32
C THR A 368 -10.02 17.23 5.14
N LEU A 369 -9.67 17.30 6.43
CA LEU A 369 -9.63 16.14 7.33
C LEU A 369 -11.04 15.67 7.71
N ALA A 370 -12.02 16.57 7.84
CA ALA A 370 -13.39 16.25 8.24
C ALA A 370 -14.24 15.64 7.11
N LEU A 371 -13.82 15.77 5.85
CA LEU A 371 -14.59 15.31 4.69
C LEU A 371 -14.87 13.80 4.72
N LEU A 372 -13.83 13.00 4.98
CA LEU A 372 -13.94 11.55 5.02
C LEU A 372 -14.80 11.04 6.19
N PRO A 373 -14.60 11.51 7.44
CA PRO A 373 -15.50 11.19 8.54
C PRO A 373 -16.97 11.55 8.27
N ALA A 374 -17.22 12.71 7.68
CA ALA A 374 -18.58 13.13 7.33
C ALA A 374 -19.24 12.17 6.32
N PHE A 375 -18.47 11.75 5.32
CA PHE A 375 -18.94 10.75 4.36
C PHE A 375 -19.21 9.39 5.03
N CYS A 376 -18.33 8.94 5.94
CA CYS A 376 -18.54 7.70 6.69
C CYS A 376 -19.79 7.79 7.59
N ALA A 377 -20.00 8.92 8.29
CA ALA A 377 -21.19 9.12 9.11
C ALA A 377 -22.48 8.98 8.30
N LEU A 378 -22.55 9.63 7.14
CA LEU A 378 -23.69 9.52 6.24
C LEU A 378 -23.86 8.08 5.71
N GLY A 379 -22.76 7.42 5.32
CA GLY A 379 -22.77 6.05 4.85
C GLY A 379 -23.34 5.08 5.88
N PHE A 380 -22.90 5.19 7.14
CA PHE A 380 -23.44 4.38 8.23
C PHE A 380 -24.91 4.67 8.55
N LEU A 381 -25.36 5.93 8.45
CA LEU A 381 -26.79 6.26 8.60
C LEU A 381 -27.65 5.60 7.50
N ILE A 382 -27.16 5.58 6.26
CA ILE A 382 -27.83 4.89 5.17
C ILE A 382 -27.87 3.38 5.44
N LEU A 383 -26.74 2.79 5.85
CA LEU A 383 -26.63 1.35 6.16
C LEU A 383 -27.54 0.93 7.32
N ALA A 384 -27.75 1.78 8.32
CA ALA A 384 -28.67 1.50 9.42
C ALA A 384 -30.14 1.32 8.93
N THR A 385 -30.51 1.96 7.82
CA THR A 385 -31.85 1.87 7.24
C THR A 385 -31.95 0.88 6.09
N ALA A 386 -30.83 0.66 5.38
CA ALA A 386 -30.76 -0.21 4.19
C ALA A 386 -29.45 -1.04 4.23
N PRO A 387 -29.44 -2.19 4.95
CA PRO A 387 -28.28 -3.05 5.08
C PRO A 387 -28.04 -3.87 3.79
N VAL A 388 -27.63 -3.20 2.73
CA VAL A 388 -27.42 -3.79 1.40
C VAL A 388 -25.92 -3.79 1.08
N LEU A 389 -25.40 -4.92 0.60
CA LEU A 389 -23.99 -5.10 0.28
C LEU A 389 -23.47 -4.04 -0.71
N SER A 390 -24.25 -3.68 -1.73
CA SER A 390 -23.83 -2.67 -2.72
C SER A 390 -23.63 -1.29 -2.09
N VAL A 391 -24.44 -0.90 -1.11
CA VAL A 391 -24.28 0.36 -0.36
C VAL A 391 -23.04 0.29 0.50
N LEU A 392 -22.82 -0.82 1.21
CA LEU A 392 -21.65 -1.01 2.05
C LEU A 392 -20.35 -0.98 1.23
N LEU A 393 -20.33 -1.67 0.08
CA LEU A 393 -19.17 -1.64 -0.83
C LEU A 393 -18.92 -0.22 -1.38
N ALA A 394 -19.95 0.53 -1.72
CA ALA A 394 -19.80 1.92 -2.16
C ALA A 394 -19.20 2.80 -1.05
N VAL A 395 -19.65 2.63 0.19
CA VAL A 395 -19.09 3.32 1.36
C VAL A 395 -17.63 2.91 1.60
N ASP A 396 -17.29 1.62 1.52
CA ASP A 396 -15.90 1.15 1.70
C ASP A 396 -14.98 1.64 0.57
N ILE A 397 -15.43 1.60 -0.68
CA ILE A 397 -14.68 2.13 -1.84
C ILE A 397 -14.37 3.61 -1.65
N ALA A 398 -15.36 4.41 -1.31
CA ALA A 398 -15.19 5.85 -1.11
C ALA A 398 -14.33 6.15 0.14
N ARG A 399 -14.49 5.37 1.23
CA ARG A 399 -13.63 5.47 2.42
C ARG A 399 -12.17 5.17 2.08
N ARG A 400 -11.88 4.06 1.40
CA ARG A 400 -10.50 3.70 1.00
C ARG A 400 -9.91 4.71 0.02
N GLY A 401 -10.68 5.08 -1.01
CA GLY A 401 -10.28 6.10 -1.98
C GLY A 401 -9.99 7.44 -1.31
N GLY A 402 -10.86 7.88 -0.41
CA GLY A 402 -10.70 9.11 0.37
C GLY A 402 -9.53 9.05 1.35
N GLU A 403 -9.33 7.93 2.05
CA GLU A 403 -8.19 7.77 2.97
C GLU A 403 -6.86 7.87 2.22
N TYR A 404 -6.64 7.03 1.23
CA TYR A 404 -5.35 7.01 0.53
C TYR A 404 -5.16 8.18 -0.43
N GLY A 405 -6.24 8.71 -1.01
CA GLY A 405 -6.20 9.82 -1.95
C GLY A 405 -6.17 11.19 -1.28
N ILE A 406 -6.84 11.40 -0.16
CA ILE A 406 -7.03 12.72 0.47
C ILE A 406 -6.47 12.77 1.90
N THR A 407 -7.01 11.91 2.79
CA THR A 407 -6.78 12.01 4.24
C THR A 407 -5.35 11.70 4.61
N ARG A 408 -4.77 10.66 4.05
CA ARG A 408 -3.39 10.25 4.36
C ARG A 408 -2.36 11.28 3.88
N PRO A 409 -2.40 11.83 2.66
CA PRO A 409 -1.55 12.96 2.28
C PRO A 409 -1.74 14.19 3.16
N ALA A 410 -2.99 14.56 3.50
CA ALA A 410 -3.27 15.67 4.39
C ALA A 410 -2.70 15.44 5.80
N ARG A 411 -2.79 14.20 6.32
CA ARG A 411 -2.19 13.82 7.60
C ARG A 411 -0.66 13.93 7.58
N GLU A 412 0.00 13.60 6.48
CA GLU A 412 1.45 13.78 6.36
C GLU A 412 1.86 15.27 6.52
N ILE A 413 1.03 16.18 6.04
CA ILE A 413 1.27 17.63 6.20
C ILE A 413 1.23 18.02 7.68
N LEU A 414 0.40 17.40 8.52
CA LEU A 414 0.34 17.71 9.96
C LEU A 414 1.69 17.53 10.66
N PHE A 415 2.49 16.58 10.21
CA PHE A 415 3.82 16.33 10.77
C PHE A 415 4.87 17.38 10.37
N THR A 416 4.57 18.27 9.43
CA THR A 416 5.52 19.34 9.06
C THR A 416 5.67 20.39 10.17
N SER A 417 4.65 20.56 11.01
CA SER A 417 4.67 21.45 12.17
C SER A 417 5.36 20.86 13.41
N VAL A 418 5.91 19.64 13.30
CA VAL A 418 6.63 18.94 14.38
C VAL A 418 8.12 18.95 14.03
N ASP A 419 8.97 19.20 15.01
CA ASP A 419 10.42 19.17 14.83
C ASP A 419 10.91 17.82 14.29
N ARG A 420 12.02 17.85 13.57
CA ARG A 420 12.52 16.68 12.82
C ARG A 420 12.77 15.47 13.72
N GLU A 421 13.40 15.67 14.88
CA GLU A 421 13.77 14.57 15.78
C GLU A 421 12.52 13.90 16.37
N THR A 422 11.60 14.69 16.94
CA THR A 422 10.33 14.20 17.49
C THR A 422 9.50 13.49 16.43
N ARG A 423 9.41 14.06 15.23
CA ARG A 423 8.70 13.43 14.10
C ARG A 423 9.25 12.05 13.76
N PHE A 424 10.57 11.89 13.62
CA PHE A 424 11.15 10.59 13.26
C PHE A 424 11.00 9.53 14.36
N LYS A 425 10.95 9.95 15.64
CA LYS A 425 10.79 9.03 16.78
C LYS A 425 9.32 8.67 17.03
N THR A 426 8.38 9.60 16.85
CA THR A 426 6.97 9.37 17.19
C THR A 426 6.15 8.80 16.04
N LYS A 427 6.50 9.11 14.78
CA LYS A 427 5.75 8.62 13.62
C LYS A 427 5.66 7.09 13.54
N PRO A 428 6.73 6.29 13.78
CA PRO A 428 6.61 4.83 13.85
C PRO A 428 5.68 4.34 14.98
N VAL A 429 5.64 5.04 16.12
CA VAL A 429 4.71 4.72 17.22
C VAL A 429 3.26 4.92 16.74
N ILE A 430 2.98 6.02 16.08
CA ILE A 430 1.65 6.33 15.57
C ILE A 430 1.26 5.37 14.43
N ASP A 431 2.11 5.19 13.45
CA ASP A 431 1.78 4.42 12.24
C ASP A 431 1.77 2.89 12.46
N VAL A 432 2.46 2.38 13.48
CA VAL A 432 2.49 0.95 13.80
C VAL A 432 1.68 0.64 15.06
N VAL A 433 2.02 1.26 16.20
CA VAL A 433 1.43 0.87 17.48
C VAL A 433 -0.01 1.36 17.59
N VAL A 434 -0.28 2.65 17.29
CA VAL A 434 -1.64 3.21 17.38
C VAL A 434 -2.52 2.61 16.28
N TYR A 435 -2.03 2.48 15.06
CA TYR A 435 -2.81 1.96 13.95
C TYR A 435 -3.13 0.47 14.15
N ARG A 436 -2.13 -0.38 14.37
CA ARG A 436 -2.35 -1.83 14.53
C ARG A 436 -2.97 -2.20 15.88
N GLY A 437 -2.61 -1.48 16.93
CA GLY A 437 -3.28 -1.59 18.23
C GLY A 437 -4.74 -1.18 18.14
N GLY A 438 -5.04 -0.14 17.33
CA GLY A 438 -6.40 0.28 17.02
C GLY A 438 -7.21 -0.79 16.29
N ASP A 439 -6.63 -1.45 15.28
CA ASP A 439 -7.29 -2.57 14.60
C ASP A 439 -7.68 -3.67 15.60
N ALA A 440 -6.74 -4.13 16.43
CA ALA A 440 -6.98 -5.16 17.43
C ALA A 440 -8.02 -4.72 18.50
N TRP A 441 -7.92 -3.49 18.99
CA TRP A 441 -8.82 -2.91 19.98
C TRP A 441 -10.26 -2.82 19.48
N TRP A 442 -10.46 -2.22 18.31
CA TRP A 442 -11.79 -2.05 17.72
C TRP A 442 -12.40 -3.36 17.23
N GLY A 443 -11.56 -4.31 16.78
CA GLY A 443 -12.02 -5.66 16.48
C GLY A 443 -12.61 -6.35 17.72
N GLY A 444 -11.94 -6.23 18.87
CA GLY A 444 -12.45 -6.75 20.15
C GLY A 444 -13.75 -6.08 20.61
N ILE A 445 -13.83 -4.76 20.48
CA ILE A 445 -15.04 -3.99 20.82
C ILE A 445 -16.19 -4.38 19.88
N PHE A 446 -15.95 -4.49 18.58
CA PHE A 446 -16.98 -4.88 17.62
C PHE A 446 -17.52 -6.28 17.94
N ALA A 447 -16.65 -7.28 18.13
CA ALA A 447 -17.05 -8.64 18.46
C ALA A 447 -17.82 -8.71 19.81
N ALA A 448 -17.39 -7.93 20.81
CA ALA A 448 -18.11 -7.87 22.08
C ALA A 448 -19.50 -7.26 21.93
N MET A 449 -19.69 -6.28 21.04
CA MET A 449 -21.00 -5.67 20.79
C MET A 449 -21.90 -6.57 19.92
N SER A 450 -21.36 -7.18 18.85
CA SER A 450 -22.11 -8.01 17.91
C SER A 450 -22.46 -9.37 18.53
N GLU A 451 -21.49 -10.13 19.01
CA GLU A 451 -21.68 -11.48 19.52
C GLU A 451 -21.95 -11.51 21.05
N GLY A 452 -21.27 -10.63 21.83
CA GLY A 452 -21.40 -10.60 23.27
C GLY A 452 -22.71 -9.99 23.76
N ILE A 453 -23.10 -8.83 23.22
CA ILE A 453 -24.34 -8.11 23.55
C ILE A 453 -25.48 -8.51 22.59
N GLY A 454 -25.16 -9.00 21.38
CA GLY A 454 -26.13 -9.37 20.37
C GLY A 454 -26.71 -8.18 19.61
N LEU A 455 -25.94 -7.11 19.43
CA LEU A 455 -26.39 -5.95 18.66
C LEU A 455 -26.47 -6.30 17.18
N GLY A 456 -27.65 -6.08 16.58
CA GLY A 456 -27.87 -6.30 15.16
C GLY A 456 -27.22 -5.21 14.28
N PHE A 457 -27.13 -5.48 12.98
CA PHE A 457 -26.48 -4.66 11.96
C PHE A 457 -26.88 -3.17 12.02
N ALA A 458 -28.18 -2.85 12.13
CA ALA A 458 -28.64 -1.46 12.20
C ALA A 458 -28.11 -0.72 13.44
N ALA A 459 -28.07 -1.37 14.61
CA ALA A 459 -27.53 -0.78 15.83
C ALA A 459 -26.02 -0.55 15.70
N MET A 460 -25.28 -1.51 15.11
CA MET A 460 -23.85 -1.39 14.86
C MET A 460 -23.55 -0.24 13.89
N SER A 461 -24.32 -0.11 12.82
CA SER A 461 -24.18 1.02 11.87
C SER A 461 -24.48 2.37 12.54
N LEU A 462 -25.48 2.47 13.44
CA LEU A 462 -25.74 3.72 14.19
C LEU A 462 -24.57 4.07 15.13
N ILE A 463 -23.99 3.09 15.81
CA ILE A 463 -22.80 3.28 16.64
C ILE A 463 -21.61 3.72 15.78
N GLY A 464 -21.43 3.10 14.60
CA GLY A 464 -20.43 3.52 13.62
C GLY A 464 -20.60 4.98 13.20
N SER A 465 -21.85 5.42 12.94
CA SER A 465 -22.15 6.82 12.66
C SER A 465 -21.81 7.75 13.82
N ALA A 466 -22.08 7.35 15.07
CA ALA A 466 -21.72 8.13 16.25
C ALA A 466 -20.19 8.28 16.39
N PHE A 467 -19.43 7.21 16.18
CA PHE A 467 -17.95 7.30 16.15
C PHE A 467 -17.44 8.19 15.02
N ALA A 468 -18.06 8.14 13.85
CA ALA A 468 -17.73 9.03 12.74
C ALA A 468 -18.02 10.51 13.08
N ALA A 469 -19.09 10.80 13.83
CA ALA A 469 -19.37 12.17 14.32
C ALA A 469 -18.28 12.65 15.30
N VAL A 470 -17.82 11.81 16.22
CA VAL A 470 -16.68 12.11 17.10
C VAL A 470 -15.40 12.34 16.26
N TRP A 471 -15.21 11.54 15.20
CA TRP A 471 -14.07 11.71 14.30
C TRP A 471 -14.12 13.02 13.51
N ILE A 472 -15.30 13.51 13.10
CA ILE A 472 -15.48 14.86 12.52
C ILE A 472 -14.99 15.92 13.51
N ALA A 473 -15.43 15.85 14.76
CA ALA A 473 -15.02 16.81 15.78
C ALA A 473 -13.49 16.81 16.02
N ALA A 474 -12.90 15.62 16.13
CA ALA A 474 -11.46 15.44 16.25
C ALA A 474 -10.70 16.00 15.03
N SER A 475 -11.21 15.78 13.82
CA SER A 475 -10.65 16.29 12.56
C SER A 475 -10.63 17.82 12.51
N LEU A 476 -11.76 18.43 12.85
CA LEU A 476 -11.89 19.91 12.90
C LEU A 476 -10.96 20.52 13.96
N TYR A 477 -10.88 19.90 15.14
CA TYR A 477 -9.98 20.33 16.19
C TYR A 477 -8.51 20.25 15.74
N LEU A 478 -8.10 19.09 15.20
CA LEU A 478 -6.73 18.84 14.76
C LEU A 478 -6.31 19.78 13.62
N GLY A 479 -7.19 19.99 12.65
CA GLY A 479 -6.91 20.93 11.55
C GLY A 479 -6.74 22.37 12.03
N ARG A 480 -7.60 22.83 12.97
CA ARG A 480 -7.46 24.16 13.58
C ARG A 480 -6.19 24.28 14.43
N ALA A 481 -5.83 23.22 15.16
CA ALA A 481 -4.58 23.20 15.94
C ALA A 481 -3.35 23.29 15.02
N PHE A 482 -3.39 22.65 13.87
CA PHE A 482 -2.33 22.77 12.85
C PHE A 482 -2.22 24.19 12.31
N GLU A 483 -3.33 24.80 11.86
CA GLU A 483 -3.34 26.17 11.31
C GLU A 483 -2.90 27.24 12.35
N ARG A 484 -3.18 27.03 13.64
CA ARG A 484 -2.65 27.91 14.72
C ARG A 484 -1.13 27.80 14.81
N ARG A 485 -0.59 26.57 14.81
CA ARG A 485 0.86 26.33 14.86
C ARG A 485 1.60 26.92 13.66
N GLU A 486 1.05 26.80 12.45
CA GLU A 486 1.65 27.43 11.27
C GLU A 486 1.73 28.96 11.42
N ARG A 487 0.66 29.60 11.88
CA ARG A 487 0.65 31.05 12.13
C ARG A 487 1.66 31.50 13.21
N ASP A 488 1.82 30.71 14.27
CA ASP A 488 2.78 30.98 15.32
C ASP A 488 4.22 30.91 14.80
N VAL A 489 4.52 29.94 13.94
CA VAL A 489 5.83 29.80 13.28
C VAL A 489 6.08 30.93 12.30
N GLU A 490 5.11 31.34 11.49
CA GLU A 490 5.22 32.46 10.56
C GLU A 490 5.42 33.81 11.31
N SER A 491 4.75 34.01 12.45
CA SER A 491 4.89 35.21 13.25
C SER A 491 6.24 35.35 13.97
N THR A 492 6.91 34.22 14.22
CA THR A 492 8.25 34.16 14.85
C THR A 492 9.40 34.13 13.84
N ALA A 493 9.11 33.94 12.55
CA ALA A 493 10.12 33.96 11.51
C ALA A 493 10.69 35.40 11.32
N PRO A 494 12.03 35.58 11.29
CA PRO A 494 12.61 36.90 11.00
C PRO A 494 12.15 37.39 9.63
N ALA A 495 11.84 38.66 9.51
CA ALA A 495 11.43 39.28 8.24
C ALA A 495 12.42 38.91 7.12
N PRO A 496 11.95 38.59 5.91
CA PRO A 496 12.83 38.25 4.81
C PRO A 496 13.82 39.37 4.59
N THR A 497 15.11 39.06 4.65
CA THR A 497 16.19 40.05 4.38
C THR A 497 15.94 40.57 2.97
N PRO A 498 15.82 41.92 2.81
CA PRO A 498 15.60 42.48 1.48
C PRO A 498 16.74 42.02 0.54
N PRO A 499 16.46 41.84 -0.75
CA PRO A 499 17.49 41.49 -1.72
C PRO A 499 18.63 42.51 -1.59
N ARG A 500 19.86 42.06 -1.38
CA ARG A 500 21.03 42.95 -1.46
C ARG A 500 20.99 43.58 -2.85
N GLU A 501 20.59 44.87 -2.89
CA GLU A 501 20.80 45.68 -4.07
C GLU A 501 22.27 45.55 -4.45
N ALA A 502 22.51 45.09 -5.66
CA ALA A 502 23.84 45.09 -6.25
C ALA A 502 24.35 46.55 -6.20
N VAL A 503 25.23 46.84 -5.29
CA VAL A 503 25.98 48.09 -5.29
C VAL A 503 26.78 48.10 -6.60
N ALA A 504 26.19 48.70 -7.61
CA ALA A 504 26.88 49.05 -8.83
C ALA A 504 27.95 50.07 -8.47
N GLY A 505 29.18 49.58 -8.28
CA GLY A 505 30.35 50.43 -8.08
C GLY A 505 30.55 51.31 -9.31
N HIS A 506 30.17 52.55 -9.21
CA HIS A 506 30.77 53.60 -10.04
C HIS A 506 32.25 53.64 -9.65
N ARG A 507 33.11 53.21 -10.53
CA ARG A 507 34.48 53.69 -10.65
C ARG A 507 34.57 54.43 -11.97
N GLY A 508 34.75 55.74 -11.83
CA GLY A 508 35.17 56.64 -12.87
C GLY A 508 36.63 56.37 -13.30
#